data_af7c7476fa2576d7ae36213364b450dd
#
_entry.id   af7c7476fa2576d7ae36213364b450dd
#
_cell.length_a   1.000
_cell.length_b   1.000
_cell.length_c   1.000
_cell.angle_alpha   90.00
_cell.angle_beta   90.00
_cell.angle_gamma   90.00
#
_symmetry.space_group_name_H-M   'P 1'
#
loop_
_entity.id
_entity.type
_entity.pdbx_description
1 polymer ?
#
loop_
_entity_poly.entity_id
_entity_poly.type
_entity_poly.pdbx_seq_one_letter_code
_entity_poly.pdbx_strand_id
1 'polypeptide(L)'
;MCSSDLVALPFPVFVKPVAEGSGKGVFSNNLCDTSAQLRERALFLLHRYAQPVLVETYLPGPEFTVAILGNGPAAYCLPVIGFDFSTLPAGASPVYGYEAKWVWDRPEAPLALFQCPARVPDGLYREIERTALDSYHALECRDWCRVDIRVDRFGMPNILELNPLPGIIPDPAMNSCFPKAARATGFTYDELIQQVVQIAWRRVTGQDIPTDRGAARAQHAVPVPAAGIPA
;
A
#
# COMPACT_ATOMS: atom_id res chain seq x y z
N MET A 1 16.40 10.80 -29.26
CA MET A 1 17.12 11.94 -28.63
C MET A 1 16.62 12.03 -27.20
N CYS A 2 17.42 11.60 -26.22
CA CYS A 2 17.15 11.85 -24.82
C CYS A 2 17.75 13.22 -24.50
N SER A 3 16.91 14.25 -24.43
CA SER A 3 17.35 15.57 -24.00
C SER A 3 17.67 15.48 -22.51
N SER A 4 18.91 15.79 -22.15
CA SER A 4 19.40 15.80 -20.77
C SER A 4 18.72 16.86 -19.89
N ASP A 5 17.84 17.67 -20.46
CA ASP A 5 17.23 18.84 -19.84
C ASP A 5 15.84 18.58 -19.25
N LEU A 6 15.38 17.30 -19.24
CA LEU A 6 14.00 16.97 -18.88
C LEU A 6 13.74 16.72 -17.39
N VAL A 7 14.75 16.67 -16.53
CA VAL A 7 14.53 16.39 -15.11
C VAL A 7 14.92 17.59 -14.27
N ALA A 8 13.96 18.46 -14.00
CA ALA A 8 14.09 19.55 -13.03
C ALA A 8 13.93 19.08 -11.57
N LEU A 9 13.94 17.76 -11.32
CA LEU A 9 13.81 17.20 -9.99
C LEU A 9 15.15 17.21 -9.27
N PRO A 10 15.19 17.59 -7.99
CA PRO A 10 16.40 17.47 -7.17
C PRO A 10 16.73 16.01 -6.92
N PHE A 11 18.00 15.64 -6.98
CA PHE A 11 18.46 14.31 -6.57
C PHE A 11 18.42 14.15 -5.04
N PRO A 12 18.25 12.91 -4.54
CA PRO A 12 18.06 11.67 -5.29
C PRO A 12 16.68 11.55 -5.93
N VAL A 13 16.61 10.81 -7.06
CA VAL A 13 15.36 10.49 -7.73
C VAL A 13 15.16 8.98 -7.77
N PHE A 14 13.91 8.54 -7.88
CA PHE A 14 13.53 7.15 -8.04
C PHE A 14 12.97 6.90 -9.43
N VAL A 15 13.35 5.78 -10.06
CA VAL A 15 13.01 5.47 -11.45
C VAL A 15 12.28 4.14 -11.52
N LYS A 16 11.12 4.10 -12.20
CA LYS A 16 10.34 2.87 -12.35
C LYS A 16 9.59 2.82 -13.70
N PRO A 17 9.21 1.64 -14.22
CA PRO A 17 8.28 1.57 -15.35
C PRO A 17 6.93 2.19 -14.99
N VAL A 18 6.25 2.79 -15.98
CA VAL A 18 4.93 3.45 -15.74
C VAL A 18 3.82 2.45 -15.51
N ALA A 19 3.83 1.31 -16.22
CA ALA A 19 2.69 0.39 -16.30
C ALA A 19 2.97 -1.03 -15.80
N GLU A 20 3.90 -1.19 -14.84
CA GLU A 20 4.15 -2.48 -14.21
C GLU A 20 3.56 -2.56 -12.80
N GLY A 21 3.12 -3.76 -12.41
CA GLY A 21 2.61 -4.05 -11.09
C GLY A 21 3.50 -5.01 -10.30
N SER A 22 3.13 -5.27 -9.03
CA SER A 22 3.78 -6.26 -8.15
C SER A 22 5.29 -6.04 -7.95
N GLY A 23 5.76 -4.79 -8.01
CA GLY A 23 7.18 -4.44 -7.86
C GLY A 23 8.06 -4.78 -9.06
N LYS A 24 7.50 -5.21 -10.20
CA LYS A 24 8.28 -5.44 -11.43
C LYS A 24 8.92 -4.13 -11.89
N GLY A 25 10.21 -4.18 -12.15
CA GLY A 25 10.97 -3.01 -12.53
C GLY A 25 11.34 -2.07 -11.38
N VAL A 26 10.95 -2.38 -10.15
CA VAL A 26 11.32 -1.68 -8.93
C VAL A 26 12.43 -2.45 -8.25
N PHE A 27 13.67 -2.09 -8.52
CA PHE A 27 14.87 -2.75 -8.00
C PHE A 27 15.62 -1.85 -7.03
N SER A 28 16.49 -2.43 -6.22
CA SER A 28 17.31 -1.70 -5.24
C SER A 28 18.16 -0.58 -5.86
N ASN A 29 18.57 -0.72 -7.11
CA ASN A 29 19.37 0.27 -7.84
C ASN A 29 18.53 1.27 -8.68
N ASN A 30 17.23 1.37 -8.43
CA ASN A 30 16.38 2.39 -9.06
C ASN A 30 16.47 3.75 -8.33
N LEU A 31 17.09 3.79 -7.17
CA LEU A 31 17.47 5.04 -6.50
C LEU A 31 18.71 5.60 -7.16
N CYS A 32 18.61 6.81 -7.72
CA CYS A 32 19.66 7.46 -8.47
C CYS A 32 20.07 8.78 -7.80
N ASP A 33 21.35 8.92 -7.46
CA ASP A 33 21.92 10.11 -6.83
C ASP A 33 22.49 11.08 -7.86
N THR A 34 22.69 10.64 -9.11
CA THR A 34 23.31 11.41 -10.17
C THR A 34 22.59 11.25 -11.52
N SER A 35 22.76 12.24 -12.41
CA SER A 35 22.23 12.18 -13.78
C SER A 35 22.79 11.00 -14.58
N ALA A 36 24.02 10.56 -14.30
CA ALA A 36 24.63 9.43 -14.97
C ALA A 36 23.90 8.11 -14.58
N GLN A 37 23.68 7.89 -13.28
CA GLN A 37 22.91 6.75 -12.77
C GLN A 37 21.47 6.77 -13.31
N LEU A 38 20.82 7.93 -13.27
CA LEU A 38 19.48 8.10 -13.82
C LEU A 38 19.42 7.69 -15.30
N ARG A 39 20.35 8.17 -16.11
CA ARG A 39 20.39 7.85 -17.54
C ARG A 39 20.59 6.36 -17.79
N GLU A 40 21.57 5.76 -17.13
CA GLU A 40 21.85 4.33 -17.23
C GLU A 40 20.60 3.51 -16.86
N ARG A 41 20.00 3.84 -15.71
CA ARG A 41 18.87 3.12 -15.19
C ARG A 41 17.61 3.28 -16.03
N ALA A 42 17.32 4.51 -16.49
CA ALA A 42 16.19 4.78 -17.37
C ALA A 42 16.33 4.02 -18.70
N LEU A 43 17.51 3.99 -19.31
CA LEU A 43 17.74 3.23 -20.55
C LEU A 43 17.54 1.72 -20.33
N PHE A 44 18.07 1.17 -19.23
CA PHE A 44 17.84 -0.24 -18.89
C PHE A 44 16.34 -0.56 -18.81
N LEU A 45 15.56 0.26 -18.06
CA LEU A 45 14.12 0.04 -17.89
C LEU A 45 13.34 0.21 -19.20
N LEU A 46 13.67 1.25 -19.99
CA LEU A 46 13.07 1.45 -21.33
C LEU A 46 13.27 0.23 -22.23
N HIS A 47 14.48 -0.32 -22.29
CA HIS A 47 14.78 -1.49 -23.10
C HIS A 47 14.15 -2.77 -22.57
N ARG A 48 14.16 -2.94 -21.24
CA ARG A 48 13.69 -4.17 -20.60
C ARG A 48 12.17 -4.33 -20.64
N TYR A 49 11.44 -3.22 -20.50
CA TYR A 49 9.98 -3.20 -20.36
C TYR A 49 9.27 -2.64 -21.59
N ALA A 50 9.98 -2.06 -22.55
CA ALA A 50 9.44 -1.46 -23.77
C ALA A 50 8.29 -0.45 -23.51
N GLN A 51 8.40 0.34 -22.43
CA GLN A 51 7.40 1.31 -22.03
C GLN A 51 8.06 2.57 -21.44
N PRO A 52 7.33 3.68 -21.28
CA PRO A 52 7.85 4.87 -20.63
C PRO A 52 8.34 4.59 -19.20
N VAL A 53 9.27 5.41 -18.75
CA VAL A 53 9.84 5.35 -17.41
C VAL A 53 9.40 6.58 -16.64
N LEU A 54 8.88 6.38 -15.45
CA LEU A 54 8.54 7.42 -14.49
C LEU A 54 9.77 7.75 -13.65
N VAL A 55 10.07 9.05 -13.53
CA VAL A 55 11.13 9.59 -12.66
C VAL A 55 10.46 10.44 -11.59
N GLU A 56 10.65 10.10 -10.34
CA GLU A 56 10.01 10.74 -9.19
C GLU A 56 11.05 11.25 -8.21
N THR A 57 10.71 12.29 -7.44
CA THR A 57 11.50 12.65 -6.26
C THR A 57 11.52 11.48 -5.29
N TYR A 58 12.70 11.09 -4.81
CA TYR A 58 12.78 10.06 -3.77
C TYR A 58 12.25 10.58 -2.43
N LEU A 59 11.40 9.79 -1.81
CA LEU A 59 10.84 10.05 -0.48
C LEU A 59 11.65 9.27 0.57
N PRO A 60 12.45 9.94 1.43
CA PRO A 60 13.40 9.25 2.31
C PRO A 60 12.78 8.68 3.58
N GLY A 61 11.55 9.06 3.90
CA GLY A 61 10.86 8.64 5.13
C GLY A 61 10.32 7.21 5.09
N PRO A 62 9.63 6.81 6.15
CA PRO A 62 9.04 5.47 6.26
C PRO A 62 7.91 5.24 5.26
N GLU A 63 7.70 3.98 4.91
CA GLU A 63 6.69 3.52 3.97
C GLU A 63 5.56 2.81 4.71
N PHE A 64 4.33 2.99 4.21
CA PHE A 64 3.10 2.46 4.77
C PHE A 64 2.20 1.93 3.69
N THR A 65 1.29 1.03 4.06
CA THR A 65 0.18 0.63 3.21
C THR A 65 -1.11 0.62 4.01
N VAL A 66 -2.18 1.11 3.40
CA VAL A 66 -3.50 1.25 4.01
C VAL A 66 -4.52 0.49 3.20
N ALA A 67 -5.17 -0.47 3.83
CA ALA A 67 -6.32 -1.16 3.25
C ALA A 67 -7.60 -0.38 3.59
N ILE A 68 -8.43 -0.14 2.59
CA ILE A 68 -9.70 0.60 2.71
C ILE A 68 -10.84 -0.31 2.30
N LEU A 69 -11.93 -0.28 3.07
CA LEU A 69 -13.19 -0.95 2.79
C LEU A 69 -14.34 0.07 2.80
N GLY A 70 -15.34 -0.16 1.95
CA GLY A 70 -16.57 0.65 1.93
C GLY A 70 -16.65 1.62 0.78
N ASN A 71 -17.75 2.39 0.74
CA ASN A 71 -18.04 3.35 -0.33
C ASN A 71 -18.47 4.70 0.23
N GLY A 72 -18.09 5.79 -0.43
CA GLY A 72 -18.46 7.14 -0.06
C GLY A 72 -18.17 7.44 1.41
N PRO A 73 -19.07 8.10 2.14
CA PRO A 73 -18.85 8.44 3.56
C PRO A 73 -18.71 7.24 4.50
N ALA A 74 -19.09 6.04 4.05
CA ALA A 74 -18.95 4.80 4.82
C ALA A 74 -17.62 4.06 4.54
N ALA A 75 -16.74 4.61 3.71
CA ALA A 75 -15.39 4.07 3.54
C ALA A 75 -14.54 4.29 4.79
N TYR A 76 -13.76 3.27 5.17
CA TYR A 76 -12.92 3.32 6.35
C TYR A 76 -11.60 2.59 6.14
N CYS A 77 -10.56 3.01 6.85
CA CYS A 77 -9.27 2.34 6.86
C CYS A 77 -9.27 1.15 7.82
N LEU A 78 -8.67 0.04 7.38
CA LEU A 78 -8.17 -0.99 8.29
C LEU A 78 -6.84 -0.50 8.90
N PRO A 79 -6.34 -1.14 9.96
CA PRO A 79 -5.10 -0.71 10.60
C PRO A 79 -3.95 -0.53 9.61
N VAL A 80 -3.30 0.62 9.69
CA VAL A 80 -2.14 0.96 8.84
C VAL A 80 -1.03 -0.04 9.07
N ILE A 81 -0.42 -0.52 7.98
CA ILE A 81 0.78 -1.35 8.02
C ILE A 81 2.00 -0.48 7.74
N GLY A 82 2.99 -0.52 8.62
CA GLY A 82 4.30 0.07 8.41
C GLY A 82 5.31 -0.97 7.91
N PHE A 83 6.31 -0.51 7.16
CA PHE A 83 7.41 -1.34 6.67
C PHE A 83 8.67 -1.13 7.52
N ASP A 84 9.21 -2.20 8.07
CA ASP A 84 10.50 -2.21 8.77
C ASP A 84 11.62 -2.67 7.84
N PHE A 85 12.20 -1.74 7.12
CA PHE A 85 13.28 -2.01 6.17
C PHE A 85 14.61 -2.42 6.83
N SER A 86 14.73 -2.36 8.17
CA SER A 86 15.92 -2.86 8.88
C SER A 86 16.08 -4.37 8.75
N THR A 87 15.00 -5.08 8.40
CA THR A 87 14.97 -6.53 8.17
C THR A 87 15.48 -6.95 6.80
N LEU A 88 15.71 -6.00 5.89
CA LEU A 88 16.27 -6.28 4.57
C LEU A 88 17.77 -6.64 4.66
N PRO A 89 18.30 -7.37 3.67
CA PRO A 89 19.74 -7.65 3.60
C PRO A 89 20.60 -6.38 3.62
N ALA A 90 21.78 -6.47 4.22
CA ALA A 90 22.71 -5.35 4.29
C ALA A 90 23.03 -4.79 2.88
N GLY A 91 22.95 -3.47 2.74
CA GLY A 91 23.17 -2.77 1.47
C GLY A 91 21.95 -2.71 0.53
N ALA A 92 20.83 -3.32 0.90
CA ALA A 92 19.59 -3.15 0.15
C ALA A 92 19.02 -1.74 0.33
N SER A 93 18.50 -1.16 -0.75
CA SER A 93 17.73 0.10 -0.65
C SER A 93 16.45 -0.13 0.15
N PRO A 94 16.02 0.83 0.99
CA PRO A 94 14.82 0.71 1.81
C PRO A 94 13.54 0.88 0.96
N VAL A 95 13.28 -0.08 0.08
CA VAL A 95 12.15 -0.11 -0.85
C VAL A 95 11.58 -1.52 -0.91
N TYR A 96 10.26 -1.63 -0.82
CA TYR A 96 9.57 -2.91 -0.99
C TYR A 96 9.40 -3.23 -2.49
N GLY A 97 10.53 -3.42 -3.16
CA GLY A 97 10.64 -3.70 -4.59
C GLY A 97 10.58 -5.18 -4.96
N TYR A 98 11.07 -5.47 -6.16
CA TYR A 98 11.07 -6.82 -6.74
C TYR A 98 11.84 -7.82 -5.87
N GLU A 99 13.06 -7.45 -5.46
CA GLU A 99 13.92 -8.34 -4.67
C GLU A 99 13.28 -8.65 -3.31
N ALA A 100 12.69 -7.64 -2.64
CA ALA A 100 12.03 -7.82 -1.36
C ALA A 100 10.81 -8.76 -1.48
N LYS A 101 10.00 -8.60 -2.54
CA LYS A 101 8.76 -9.38 -2.74
C LYS A 101 8.99 -10.80 -3.23
N TRP A 102 10.01 -11.03 -4.07
CA TRP A 102 10.12 -12.27 -4.84
C TRP A 102 11.41 -13.04 -4.60
N VAL A 103 12.41 -12.42 -4.01
CA VAL A 103 13.72 -13.04 -3.79
C VAL A 103 13.99 -13.27 -2.30
N TRP A 104 13.70 -12.28 -1.47
CA TRP A 104 14.04 -12.32 -0.04
C TRP A 104 12.87 -12.77 0.82
N ASP A 105 11.63 -12.35 0.49
CA ASP A 105 10.42 -12.79 1.22
C ASP A 105 9.96 -14.15 0.68
N ARG A 106 10.33 -15.20 1.38
CA ARG A 106 10.04 -16.59 0.98
C ARG A 106 9.11 -17.24 1.99
N PRO A 107 8.23 -18.17 1.56
CA PRO A 107 7.35 -18.89 2.48
C PRO A 107 8.10 -19.60 3.61
N GLU A 108 9.32 -20.12 3.31
CA GLU A 108 10.16 -20.86 4.26
C GLU A 108 10.91 -19.93 5.24
N ALA A 109 11.07 -18.67 4.87
CA ALA A 109 11.76 -17.65 5.67
C ALA A 109 11.14 -16.26 5.37
N PRO A 110 9.89 -16.00 5.80
CA PRO A 110 9.22 -14.74 5.55
C PRO A 110 9.95 -13.60 6.24
N LEU A 111 10.07 -12.46 5.55
CA LEU A 111 10.64 -11.25 6.12
C LEU A 111 9.72 -10.70 7.22
N ALA A 112 10.28 -10.34 8.37
CA ALA A 112 9.57 -9.64 9.44
C ALA A 112 9.36 -8.14 9.10
N LEU A 113 8.98 -7.88 7.87
CA LEU A 113 8.94 -6.54 7.27
C LEU A 113 7.73 -5.71 7.72
N PHE A 114 6.60 -6.38 8.06
CA PHE A 114 5.33 -5.69 8.27
C PHE A 114 4.97 -5.53 9.74
N GLN A 115 4.78 -4.29 10.19
CA GLN A 115 4.22 -3.94 11.49
C GLN A 115 2.74 -3.55 11.32
N CYS A 116 1.83 -4.27 11.95
CA CYS A 116 0.39 -4.00 11.92
C CYS A 116 -0.20 -4.09 13.34
N PRO A 117 -0.78 -3.01 13.88
CA PRO A 117 -0.76 -1.63 13.35
C PRO A 117 0.65 -1.02 13.35
N ALA A 118 0.86 -0.05 12.47
CA ALA A 118 2.10 0.71 12.39
C ALA A 118 2.37 1.47 13.70
N ARG A 119 3.63 1.45 14.15
CA ARG A 119 4.05 2.14 15.39
C ARG A 119 4.64 3.49 15.05
N VAL A 120 3.79 4.49 14.94
CA VAL A 120 4.16 5.89 14.66
C VAL A 120 3.38 6.83 15.57
N PRO A 121 3.80 8.09 15.72
CA PRO A 121 3.03 9.08 16.48
C PRO A 121 1.60 9.22 15.94
N ASP A 122 0.63 9.41 16.84
CA ASP A 122 -0.80 9.49 16.48
C ASP A 122 -1.11 10.55 15.41
N GLY A 123 -0.39 11.67 15.43
CA GLY A 123 -0.54 12.71 14.42
C GLY A 123 -0.23 12.21 13.01
N LEU A 124 0.91 11.52 12.85
CA LEU A 124 1.30 10.94 11.58
C LEU A 124 0.35 9.80 11.16
N TYR A 125 -0.07 8.96 12.11
CA TYR A 125 -1.01 7.87 11.85
C TYR A 125 -2.31 8.42 11.23
N ARG A 126 -2.91 9.44 11.84
CA ARG A 126 -4.13 10.09 11.32
C ARG A 126 -3.93 10.76 9.96
N GLU A 127 -2.76 11.38 9.73
CA GLU A 127 -2.45 11.98 8.44
C GLU A 127 -2.33 10.91 7.33
N ILE A 128 -1.75 9.75 7.63
CA ILE A 128 -1.68 8.62 6.69
C ILE A 128 -3.08 8.13 6.35
N GLU A 129 -3.95 7.91 7.34
CA GLU A 129 -5.33 7.47 7.10
C GLU A 129 -6.11 8.50 6.27
N ARG A 130 -5.99 9.79 6.63
CA ARG A 130 -6.64 10.87 5.88
C ARG A 130 -6.17 10.92 4.43
N THR A 131 -4.85 10.89 4.20
CA THR A 131 -4.26 10.90 2.86
C THR A 131 -4.74 9.71 2.03
N ALA A 132 -4.85 8.52 2.64
CA ALA A 132 -5.36 7.32 1.98
C ALA A 132 -6.85 7.48 1.58
N LEU A 133 -7.71 7.95 2.51
CA LEU A 133 -9.13 8.14 2.23
C LEU A 133 -9.37 9.26 1.21
N ASP A 134 -8.66 10.37 1.31
CA ASP A 134 -8.77 11.48 0.36
C ASP A 134 -8.43 11.01 -1.06
N SER A 135 -7.35 10.22 -1.22
CA SER A 135 -6.97 9.66 -2.53
C SER A 135 -7.98 8.63 -3.04
N TYR A 136 -8.51 7.78 -2.15
CA TYR A 136 -9.56 6.81 -2.45
C TYR A 136 -10.81 7.49 -3.03
N HIS A 137 -11.25 8.59 -2.41
CA HIS A 137 -12.39 9.37 -2.86
C HIS A 137 -12.10 10.16 -4.13
N ALA A 138 -10.92 10.79 -4.23
CA ALA A 138 -10.53 11.58 -5.39
C ALA A 138 -10.46 10.75 -6.68
N LEU A 139 -10.08 9.47 -6.58
CA LEU A 139 -10.04 8.54 -7.71
C LEU A 139 -11.31 7.70 -7.85
N GLU A 140 -12.38 8.02 -7.10
CA GLU A 140 -13.65 7.31 -7.13
C GLU A 140 -13.53 5.78 -6.96
N CYS A 141 -12.56 5.33 -6.16
CA CYS A 141 -12.38 3.93 -5.85
C CYS A 141 -13.63 3.38 -5.14
N ARG A 142 -13.90 2.10 -5.32
CA ARG A 142 -15.12 1.46 -4.81
C ARG A 142 -14.83 0.14 -4.15
N ASP A 143 -15.63 -0.14 -3.13
CA ASP A 143 -15.71 -1.40 -2.39
C ASP A 143 -14.46 -1.68 -1.55
N TRP A 144 -13.31 -1.68 -2.14
CA TRP A 144 -12.00 -1.82 -1.50
C TRP A 144 -10.87 -1.20 -2.31
N CYS A 145 -9.78 -0.88 -1.63
CA CYS A 145 -8.53 -0.45 -2.26
C CYS A 145 -7.36 -0.59 -1.28
N ARG A 146 -6.16 -0.81 -1.77
CA ARG A 146 -4.93 -0.64 -1.01
C ARG A 146 -4.21 0.59 -1.51
N VAL A 147 -3.84 1.47 -0.59
CA VAL A 147 -3.09 2.69 -0.89
C VAL A 147 -1.70 2.56 -0.29
N ASP A 148 -0.67 2.70 -1.13
CA ASP A 148 0.72 2.65 -0.71
C ASP A 148 1.23 4.09 -0.56
N ILE A 149 1.83 4.41 0.60
CA ILE A 149 2.16 5.77 1.05
C ILE A 149 3.60 5.80 1.54
N ARG A 150 4.32 6.87 1.24
CA ARG A 150 5.65 7.11 1.77
C ARG A 150 5.80 8.53 2.27
N VAL A 151 6.54 8.70 3.36
CA VAL A 151 6.73 10.00 3.99
C VAL A 151 7.91 10.71 3.35
N ASP A 152 7.77 12.01 3.10
CA ASP A 152 8.83 12.84 2.57
C ASP A 152 9.80 13.33 3.69
N ARG A 153 10.79 14.12 3.28
CA ARG A 153 11.76 14.72 4.20
C ARG A 153 11.18 15.72 5.19
N PHE A 154 9.96 16.18 4.97
CA PHE A 154 9.25 17.12 5.86
C PHE A 154 8.28 16.42 6.81
N GLY A 155 8.21 15.10 6.76
CA GLY A 155 7.29 14.30 7.56
C GLY A 155 5.88 14.19 6.98
N MET A 156 5.67 14.59 5.71
CA MET A 156 4.36 14.56 5.05
C MET A 156 4.14 13.25 4.30
N PRO A 157 2.98 12.59 4.48
CA PRO A 157 2.62 11.41 3.69
C PRO A 157 2.35 11.77 2.23
N ASN A 158 2.91 10.99 1.32
CA ASN A 158 2.73 11.12 -0.12
C ASN A 158 2.27 9.78 -0.70
N ILE A 159 1.34 9.80 -1.66
CA ILE A 159 0.84 8.62 -2.33
C ILE A 159 1.90 8.07 -3.29
N LEU A 160 2.16 6.77 -3.20
CA LEU A 160 2.97 6.05 -4.19
C LEU A 160 2.08 5.45 -5.28
N GLU A 161 1.05 4.71 -4.88
CA GLU A 161 0.08 4.10 -5.80
C GLU A 161 -1.22 3.71 -5.08
N LEU A 162 -2.28 3.54 -5.88
CA LEU A 162 -3.53 2.94 -5.44
C LEU A 162 -3.73 1.60 -6.16
N ASN A 163 -4.20 0.61 -5.43
CA ASN A 163 -4.46 -0.74 -5.91
C ASN A 163 -5.94 -1.08 -5.71
N PRO A 164 -6.85 -0.77 -6.68
CA PRO A 164 -8.28 -1.08 -6.59
C PRO A 164 -8.59 -2.58 -6.58
N LEU A 165 -7.67 -3.41 -7.08
CA LEU A 165 -7.69 -4.86 -6.95
C LEU A 165 -6.46 -5.30 -6.15
N PRO A 166 -6.50 -5.19 -4.81
CA PRO A 166 -5.36 -5.50 -3.97
C PRO A 166 -5.04 -7.00 -3.97
N GLY A 167 -3.76 -7.34 -3.72
CA GLY A 167 -3.38 -8.73 -3.47
C GLY A 167 -3.99 -9.25 -2.16
N ILE A 168 -4.60 -10.44 -2.21
CA ILE A 168 -5.35 -11.05 -1.10
C ILE A 168 -4.97 -12.53 -0.92
N ILE A 169 -3.72 -12.82 -0.61
CA ILE A 169 -3.29 -14.19 -0.35
C ILE A 169 -3.89 -14.66 0.99
N PRO A 170 -4.61 -15.81 1.01
CA PRO A 170 -5.31 -16.26 2.22
C PRO A 170 -4.39 -16.76 3.33
N ASP A 171 -3.24 -17.32 2.97
CA ASP A 171 -2.30 -17.89 3.92
C ASP A 171 -1.72 -16.80 4.85
N PRO A 172 -1.93 -16.88 6.19
CA PRO A 172 -1.41 -15.92 7.14
C PRO A 172 0.12 -15.90 7.26
N ALA A 173 0.79 -16.97 6.84
CA ALA A 173 2.26 -17.04 6.80
C ALA A 173 2.84 -16.20 5.65
N MET A 174 2.04 -15.91 4.63
CA MET A 174 2.45 -15.08 3.52
C MET A 174 2.28 -13.59 3.81
N ASN A 175 3.22 -12.78 3.34
CA ASN A 175 3.17 -11.34 3.49
C ASN A 175 2.17 -10.69 2.51
N SER A 176 0.88 -10.78 2.83
CA SER A 176 -0.21 -10.13 2.11
C SER A 176 -0.84 -9.03 2.96
N CYS A 177 -0.60 -7.77 2.59
CA CYS A 177 -0.93 -6.61 3.42
C CYS A 177 -2.42 -6.49 3.72
N PHE A 178 -3.30 -6.63 2.71
CA PHE A 178 -4.73 -6.43 2.90
C PHE A 178 -5.34 -7.44 3.89
N PRO A 179 -5.15 -8.78 3.73
CA PRO A 179 -5.62 -9.74 4.72
C PRO A 179 -4.93 -9.60 6.09
N LYS A 180 -3.67 -9.14 6.13
CA LYS A 180 -2.96 -8.89 7.40
C LYS A 180 -3.62 -7.76 8.19
N ALA A 181 -3.97 -6.65 7.53
CA ALA A 181 -4.69 -5.54 8.16
C ALA A 181 -6.08 -5.97 8.64
N ALA A 182 -6.81 -6.76 7.83
CA ALA A 182 -8.11 -7.29 8.21
C ALA A 182 -8.03 -8.22 9.44
N ARG A 183 -7.07 -9.12 9.47
CA ARG A 183 -6.84 -9.99 10.65
C ARG A 183 -6.53 -9.21 11.93
N ALA A 184 -5.84 -8.07 11.82
CA ALA A 184 -5.57 -7.23 12.97
C ALA A 184 -6.82 -6.61 13.60
N THR A 185 -7.95 -6.57 12.88
CA THR A 185 -9.27 -6.17 13.40
C THR A 185 -10.17 -7.35 13.77
N GLY A 186 -9.67 -8.58 13.66
CA GLY A 186 -10.41 -9.79 14.00
C GLY A 186 -11.14 -10.47 12.84
N PHE A 187 -11.06 -9.95 11.61
CA PHE A 187 -11.61 -10.65 10.45
C PHE A 187 -10.84 -11.94 10.17
N THR A 188 -11.57 -13.02 9.95
CA THR A 188 -11.05 -14.15 9.18
C THR A 188 -10.92 -13.76 7.70
N TYR A 189 -10.23 -14.57 6.92
CA TYR A 189 -10.14 -14.33 5.48
C TYR A 189 -11.51 -14.41 4.80
N ASP A 190 -12.32 -15.41 5.16
CA ASP A 190 -13.65 -15.61 4.60
C ASP A 190 -14.59 -14.44 4.93
N GLU A 191 -14.55 -13.94 6.17
CA GLU A 191 -15.32 -12.77 6.59
C GLU A 191 -14.88 -11.50 5.83
N LEU A 192 -13.59 -11.33 5.57
CA LEU A 192 -13.10 -10.23 4.74
C LEU A 192 -13.71 -10.29 3.34
N ILE A 193 -13.67 -11.47 2.69
CA ILE A 193 -14.23 -11.63 1.34
C ILE A 193 -15.75 -11.42 1.35
N GLN A 194 -16.46 -11.98 2.34
CA GLN A 194 -17.89 -11.75 2.49
C GLN A 194 -18.22 -10.27 2.68
N GLN A 195 -17.40 -9.55 3.47
CA GLN A 195 -17.58 -8.10 3.68
C GLN A 195 -17.43 -7.32 2.38
N VAL A 196 -16.42 -7.62 1.57
CA VAL A 196 -16.21 -6.97 0.26
C VAL A 196 -17.40 -7.23 -0.66
N VAL A 197 -17.87 -8.49 -0.73
CA VAL A 197 -19.02 -8.86 -1.55
C VAL A 197 -20.30 -8.15 -1.05
N GLN A 198 -20.51 -8.07 0.27
CA GLN A 198 -21.63 -7.34 0.87
C GLN A 198 -21.61 -5.84 0.54
N ILE A 199 -20.45 -5.21 0.60
CA ILE A 199 -20.26 -3.80 0.26
C ILE A 199 -20.60 -3.56 -1.21
N ALA A 200 -20.06 -4.39 -2.12
CA ALA A 200 -20.31 -4.30 -3.55
C ALA A 200 -21.79 -4.55 -3.89
N TRP A 201 -22.40 -5.56 -3.27
CA TRP A 201 -23.84 -5.86 -3.45
C TRP A 201 -24.72 -4.70 -3.03
N ARG A 202 -24.48 -4.15 -1.84
CA ARG A 202 -25.22 -2.96 -1.34
C ARG A 202 -25.06 -1.76 -2.26
N ARG A 203 -23.87 -1.53 -2.83
CA ARG A 203 -23.62 -0.45 -3.79
C ARG A 203 -24.43 -0.62 -5.07
N VAL A 204 -24.57 -1.86 -5.57
CA VAL A 204 -25.24 -2.14 -6.85
C VAL A 204 -26.77 -2.21 -6.70
N THR A 205 -27.24 -2.81 -5.61
CA THR A 205 -28.67 -3.13 -5.44
C THR A 205 -29.39 -2.22 -4.44
N GLY A 206 -28.67 -1.47 -3.63
CA GLY A 206 -29.23 -0.72 -2.50
C GLY A 206 -29.70 -1.60 -1.32
N GLN A 207 -29.44 -2.90 -1.35
CA GLN A 207 -29.93 -3.87 -0.38
C GLN A 207 -28.78 -4.71 0.20
N ASP A 208 -29.03 -5.33 1.35
CA ASP A 208 -28.13 -6.36 1.87
C ASP A 208 -28.31 -7.68 1.11
N ILE A 209 -27.25 -8.49 1.07
CA ILE A 209 -27.35 -9.85 0.52
C ILE A 209 -28.40 -10.60 1.35
N PRO A 210 -29.42 -11.22 0.71
CA PRO A 210 -30.39 -12.04 1.42
C PRO A 210 -29.64 -13.16 2.15
N THR A 211 -29.71 -13.15 3.48
CA THR A 211 -29.18 -14.26 4.29
C THR A 211 -30.25 -15.33 4.37
N ASP A 212 -30.10 -16.39 3.59
CA ASP A 212 -30.98 -17.58 3.63
C ASP A 212 -30.70 -18.46 4.88
N ARG A 213 -30.03 -17.89 5.88
CA ARG A 213 -29.76 -18.52 7.16
C ARG A 213 -30.35 -17.70 8.28
N GLY A 214 -31.52 -18.10 8.68
CA GLY A 214 -32.03 -17.79 10.01
C GLY A 214 -30.94 -18.12 11.04
N ALA A 215 -30.63 -17.14 11.87
CA ALA A 215 -29.87 -17.25 13.10
C ALA A 215 -28.38 -17.72 13.00
N ALA A 216 -27.50 -16.83 12.64
CA ALA A 216 -26.19 -16.74 13.34
C ALA A 216 -25.60 -15.33 13.22
N ARG A 217 -25.96 -14.50 14.19
CA ARG A 217 -25.15 -13.45 14.81
C ARG A 217 -24.84 -12.14 14.08
N ALA A 218 -25.68 -11.20 14.40
CA ALA A 218 -25.25 -9.86 14.82
C ALA A 218 -24.21 -9.94 15.97
N GLN A 219 -22.92 -9.89 15.65
CA GLN A 219 -21.86 -9.59 16.62
C GLN A 219 -20.55 -9.46 15.87
N HIS A 220 -20.35 -8.34 15.18
CA HIS A 220 -19.05 -7.69 15.02
C HIS A 220 -19.30 -6.32 14.38
N ALA A 221 -20.02 -5.48 15.11
CA ALA A 221 -19.84 -4.05 14.95
C ALA A 221 -18.42 -3.78 15.44
N VAL A 222 -17.53 -3.44 14.53
CA VAL A 222 -16.21 -2.88 14.90
C VAL A 222 -16.51 -1.64 15.72
N PRO A 223 -16.14 -1.58 17.02
CA PRO A 223 -16.30 -0.35 17.77
C PRO A 223 -15.33 0.64 17.13
N VAL A 224 -15.87 1.71 16.57
CA VAL A 224 -15.09 2.94 16.34
C VAL A 224 -14.51 3.30 17.71
N PRO A 225 -13.18 3.34 17.89
CA PRO A 225 -12.64 3.74 19.17
C PRO A 225 -13.11 5.16 19.45
N ALA A 226 -13.98 5.30 20.46
CA ALA A 226 -14.35 6.60 20.99
C ALA A 226 -13.05 7.27 21.45
N ALA A 227 -12.76 8.44 20.89
CA ALA A 227 -11.71 9.31 21.35
C ALA A 227 -11.98 9.65 22.82
N GLY A 228 -11.43 8.87 23.72
CA GLY A 228 -11.37 9.16 25.14
C GLY A 228 -10.24 10.15 25.36
N ILE A 229 -10.58 11.39 25.59
CA ILE A 229 -9.69 12.41 26.15
C ILE A 229 -9.59 12.09 27.65
N PRO A 230 -8.41 11.78 28.19
CA PRO A 230 -8.19 11.92 29.62
C PRO A 230 -7.80 13.36 29.94
N ALA A 231 -8.36 13.88 31.01
CA ALA A 231 -8.10 15.18 31.61
C ALA A 231 -6.64 15.34 32.06
#